data_d41e9142c6118f586f1a1e90d5aa40ef
#
_entry.id   d41e9142c6118f586f1a1e90d5aa40ef
#
_cell.length_a   1.000
_cell.length_b   1.000
_cell.length_c   1.000
_cell.angle_alpha   90.00
_cell.angle_beta   90.00
_cell.angle_gamma   90.00
#
_symmetry.space_group_name_H-M   'P 1'
#
loop_
_entity.id
_entity.type
_entity.pdbx_description
1 polymer ?
#
loop_
_entity_poly.entity_id
_entity_poly.type
_entity_poly.pdbx_seq_one_letter_code
_entity_poly.pdbx_strand_id
1 'polypeptide(L)'
;MSDFIFSVNVTFPIFLVMVIGWVLHQIGMLDEHFVTVANRFNFKVTLPFMLFRDIASVEISKVFDLKFVLYCAIVSSICFWGIWGISKFAVKDDSIRGAFVQSSFRSSAAVMGMAFINNIYGSSAMGPLMIVGAVPLYNVYSVIVLTFEAQDEQGKRDKGKIKQALVNIVKNPIIDSIFLGLIVSLLGIHFPTIVNKTINSVAQLATPLALIVIGAGFEGHKAIAKIKPTCWAAAIKLVIQPLIFLPVAAYMGFSGEKIIAILIMLASPTTPSCYIMAKSMKNDGVLTASVIVATTLFAAFTLTFWIFLLRTFGLI
;
A
#
# COMPACT_ATOMS: atom_id res chain seq x y z
N MET A 1 -24.83 -10.82 0.18
CA MET A 1 -24.05 -12.08 0.19
C MET A 1 -23.02 -12.14 -0.93
N SER A 2 -23.33 -11.68 -2.14
CA SER A 2 -22.37 -11.60 -3.27
C SER A 2 -21.11 -10.78 -2.96
N ASP A 3 -21.26 -9.58 -2.37
CA ASP A 3 -20.12 -8.70 -2.08
C ASP A 3 -19.16 -9.28 -1.02
N PHE A 4 -19.71 -9.99 -0.03
CA PHE A 4 -18.88 -10.67 0.98
C PHE A 4 -18.07 -11.82 0.35
N ILE A 5 -18.74 -12.69 -0.42
CA ILE A 5 -18.05 -13.79 -1.12
C ILE A 5 -16.98 -13.23 -2.05
N PHE A 6 -17.27 -12.16 -2.78
CA PHE A 6 -16.30 -11.50 -3.64
C PHE A 6 -15.12 -10.95 -2.81
N SER A 7 -15.38 -10.23 -1.72
CA SER A 7 -14.34 -9.68 -0.85
C SER A 7 -13.43 -10.79 -0.30
N VAL A 8 -14.00 -11.92 0.12
CA VAL A 8 -13.22 -13.10 0.56
C VAL A 8 -12.39 -13.65 -0.58
N ASN A 9 -12.96 -13.82 -1.77
CA ASN A 9 -12.24 -14.36 -2.94
C ASN A 9 -11.08 -13.47 -3.38
N VAL A 10 -11.13 -12.17 -3.16
CA VAL A 10 -10.03 -11.24 -3.48
C VAL A 10 -8.98 -11.19 -2.37
N THR A 11 -9.38 -11.24 -1.10
CA THR A 11 -8.45 -11.06 0.03
C THR A 11 -7.83 -12.37 0.52
N PHE A 12 -8.57 -13.45 0.53
CA PHE A 12 -8.13 -14.73 1.10
C PHE A 12 -6.95 -15.38 0.35
N PRO A 13 -6.88 -15.34 -1.01
CA PRO A 13 -5.70 -15.82 -1.71
C PRO A 13 -4.40 -15.11 -1.31
N ILE A 14 -4.46 -13.80 -1.03
CA ILE A 14 -3.30 -13.03 -0.54
C ILE A 14 -2.81 -13.60 0.79
N PHE A 15 -3.72 -13.88 1.71
CA PHE A 15 -3.40 -14.52 2.98
C PHE A 15 -2.83 -15.93 2.79
N LEU A 16 -3.41 -16.74 1.91
CA LEU A 16 -2.91 -18.12 1.65
C LEU A 16 -1.49 -18.13 1.10
N VAL A 17 -1.11 -17.18 0.24
CA VAL A 17 0.28 -17.09 -0.25
C VAL A 17 1.26 -16.77 0.89
N MET A 18 0.86 -15.95 1.88
CA MET A 18 1.68 -15.73 3.08
C MET A 18 1.80 -17.01 3.92
N VAL A 19 0.70 -17.78 4.08
CA VAL A 19 0.72 -19.08 4.77
C VAL A 19 1.65 -20.06 4.06
N ILE A 20 1.63 -20.12 2.72
CA ILE A 20 2.58 -20.93 1.95
C ILE A 20 4.02 -20.51 2.25
N GLY A 21 4.35 -19.23 2.24
CA GLY A 21 5.67 -18.73 2.60
C GLY A 21 6.11 -19.16 4.00
N TRP A 22 5.21 -19.07 4.98
CA TRP A 22 5.45 -19.54 6.35
C TRP A 22 5.70 -21.04 6.42
N VAL A 23 4.87 -21.87 5.76
CA VAL A 23 5.05 -23.34 5.70
C VAL A 23 6.40 -23.70 5.07
N LEU A 24 6.75 -23.06 3.96
CA LEU A 24 8.02 -23.31 3.29
C LEU A 24 9.24 -22.97 4.16
N HIS A 25 9.12 -21.95 5.02
CA HIS A 25 10.14 -21.63 6.02
C HIS A 25 10.20 -22.70 7.12
N GLN A 26 9.05 -23.18 7.63
CA GLN A 26 9.00 -24.19 8.69
C GLN A 26 9.60 -25.54 8.25
N ILE A 27 9.44 -25.92 6.99
CA ILE A 27 10.04 -27.14 6.44
C ILE A 27 11.50 -26.96 6.00
N GLY A 28 12.09 -25.78 6.20
CA GLY A 28 13.50 -25.49 5.91
C GLY A 28 13.82 -25.24 4.43
N MET A 29 12.81 -25.12 3.55
CA MET A 29 13.02 -24.80 2.13
C MET A 29 13.42 -23.33 1.93
N LEU A 30 12.88 -22.44 2.74
CA LEU A 30 13.22 -21.01 2.73
C LEU A 30 13.89 -20.64 4.05
N ASP A 31 15.14 -20.19 3.97
CA ASP A 31 15.92 -19.76 5.12
C ASP A 31 15.96 -18.23 5.27
N GLU A 32 16.57 -17.72 6.34
CA GLU A 32 16.75 -16.29 6.58
C GLU A 32 17.58 -15.60 5.48
N HIS A 33 18.48 -16.34 4.84
CA HIS A 33 19.28 -15.83 3.73
C HIS A 33 18.37 -15.57 2.53
N PHE A 34 17.50 -16.51 2.18
CA PHE A 34 16.50 -16.32 1.12
C PHE A 34 15.61 -15.10 1.41
N VAL A 35 15.07 -14.99 2.63
CA VAL A 35 14.22 -13.85 3.03
C VAL A 35 14.96 -12.53 2.81
N THR A 36 16.23 -12.45 3.17
CA THR A 36 17.06 -11.25 3.01
C THR A 36 17.34 -10.91 1.55
N VAL A 37 17.75 -11.91 0.75
CA VAL A 37 18.07 -11.72 -0.67
C VAL A 37 16.83 -11.39 -1.48
N ALA A 38 15.74 -12.12 -1.25
CA ALA A 38 14.46 -11.91 -1.94
C ALA A 38 13.85 -10.53 -1.60
N ASN A 39 13.93 -10.10 -0.33
CA ASN A 39 13.51 -8.76 0.07
C ASN A 39 14.32 -7.68 -0.65
N ARG A 40 15.65 -7.84 -0.71
CA ARG A 40 16.54 -6.89 -1.42
C ARG A 40 16.27 -6.84 -2.92
N PHE A 41 16.07 -8.00 -3.54
CA PHE A 41 15.72 -8.10 -4.97
C PHE A 41 14.37 -7.44 -5.24
N ASN A 42 13.38 -7.72 -4.40
CA ASN A 42 12.06 -7.11 -4.53
C ASN A 42 12.14 -5.59 -4.41
N PHE A 43 12.83 -5.07 -3.40
CA PHE A 43 12.97 -3.62 -3.19
C PHE A 43 13.71 -2.91 -4.34
N LYS A 44 14.77 -3.52 -4.88
CA LYS A 44 15.65 -2.88 -5.89
C LYS A 44 15.21 -3.10 -7.33
N VAL A 45 14.43 -4.14 -7.61
CA VAL A 45 14.09 -4.53 -8.98
C VAL A 45 12.58 -4.65 -9.17
N THR A 46 11.92 -5.64 -8.58
CA THR A 46 10.55 -5.95 -8.97
C THR A 46 9.54 -4.89 -8.54
N LEU A 47 9.73 -4.29 -7.36
CA LEU A 47 8.87 -3.20 -6.88
C LEU A 47 9.01 -1.92 -7.72
N PRO A 48 10.21 -1.43 -8.08
CA PRO A 48 10.38 -0.35 -9.04
C PRO A 48 9.72 -0.63 -10.40
N PHE A 49 9.89 -1.83 -10.96
CA PHE A 49 9.24 -2.20 -12.21
C PHE A 49 7.71 -2.20 -12.10
N MET A 50 7.16 -2.68 -10.99
CA MET A 50 5.73 -2.67 -10.73
C MET A 50 5.19 -1.23 -10.66
N LEU A 51 5.84 -0.36 -9.90
CA LEU A 51 5.41 1.04 -9.76
C LEU A 51 5.53 1.82 -11.07
N PHE A 52 6.63 1.62 -11.80
CA PHE A 52 6.80 2.18 -13.14
C PHE A 52 5.66 1.77 -14.06
N ARG A 53 5.38 0.45 -14.16
CA ARG A 53 4.29 -0.09 -14.98
C ARG A 53 2.95 0.50 -14.61
N ASP A 54 2.61 0.48 -13.31
CA ASP A 54 1.30 0.90 -12.81
C ASP A 54 1.02 2.38 -13.09
N ILE A 55 2.06 3.23 -13.04
CA ILE A 55 1.94 4.66 -13.33
C ILE A 55 2.02 4.95 -14.83
N ALA A 56 2.97 4.32 -15.53
CA ALA A 56 3.16 4.53 -16.97
C ALA A 56 1.97 4.04 -17.82
N SER A 57 1.22 3.06 -17.33
CA SER A 57 0.04 2.51 -18.03
C SER A 57 -1.20 3.40 -17.96
N VAL A 58 -1.21 4.46 -17.16
CA VAL A 58 -2.38 5.34 -17.01
C VAL A 58 -2.39 6.39 -18.12
N GLU A 59 -3.39 6.33 -18.99
CA GLU A 59 -3.64 7.37 -20.00
C GLU A 59 -4.39 8.56 -19.36
N ILE A 60 -3.64 9.48 -18.78
CA ILE A 60 -4.18 10.64 -18.04
C ILE A 60 -5.06 11.54 -18.94
N SER A 61 -4.79 11.57 -20.26
CA SER A 61 -5.38 12.53 -21.21
C SER A 61 -6.84 12.25 -21.60
N LYS A 62 -7.36 11.03 -21.44
CA LYS A 62 -8.66 10.64 -22.03
C LYS A 62 -9.88 10.88 -21.14
N VAL A 63 -9.74 10.78 -19.83
CA VAL A 63 -10.86 10.94 -18.87
C VAL A 63 -10.35 11.60 -17.59
N PHE A 64 -9.88 12.85 -17.69
CA PHE A 64 -9.28 13.52 -16.55
C PHE A 64 -10.34 14.26 -15.70
N ASP A 65 -10.64 13.74 -14.51
CA ASP A 65 -11.43 14.41 -13.50
C ASP A 65 -10.51 15.02 -12.42
N LEU A 66 -10.17 16.30 -12.62
CA LEU A 66 -9.27 17.03 -11.73
C LEU A 66 -9.80 17.07 -10.28
N LYS A 67 -11.12 17.24 -10.09
CA LYS A 67 -11.74 17.28 -8.74
C LYS A 67 -11.54 15.97 -8.01
N PHE A 68 -11.73 14.84 -8.71
CA PHE A 68 -11.56 13.51 -8.15
C PHE A 68 -10.08 13.20 -7.82
N VAL A 69 -9.17 13.48 -8.76
CA VAL A 69 -7.72 13.26 -8.56
C VAL A 69 -7.19 14.13 -7.40
N LEU A 70 -7.59 15.41 -7.34
CA LEU A 70 -7.21 16.28 -6.25
C LEU A 70 -7.78 15.82 -4.90
N TYR A 71 -9.02 15.33 -4.87
CA TYR A 71 -9.58 14.75 -3.66
C TYR A 71 -8.74 13.57 -3.16
N CYS A 72 -8.40 12.61 -4.04
CA CYS A 72 -7.56 11.47 -3.70
C CYS A 72 -6.17 11.92 -3.17
N ALA A 73 -5.56 12.91 -3.82
CA ALA A 73 -4.25 13.42 -3.43
C ALA A 73 -4.29 14.16 -2.07
N ILE A 74 -5.27 15.03 -1.87
CA ILE A 74 -5.43 15.82 -0.63
C ILE A 74 -5.73 14.88 0.55
N VAL A 75 -6.67 13.96 0.39
CA VAL A 75 -7.04 13.01 1.46
C VAL A 75 -5.88 12.11 1.81
N SER A 76 -5.15 11.58 0.82
CA SER A 76 -3.93 10.80 1.07
C SER A 76 -2.89 11.59 1.85
N SER A 77 -2.73 12.87 1.53
CA SER A 77 -1.80 13.77 2.22
C SER A 77 -2.25 14.07 3.66
N ILE A 78 -3.53 14.34 3.87
CA ILE A 78 -4.10 14.56 5.22
C ILE A 78 -3.94 13.31 6.08
N CYS A 79 -4.25 12.13 5.54
CA CYS A 79 -4.04 10.86 6.24
C CYS A 79 -2.59 10.69 6.66
N PHE A 80 -1.65 10.92 5.74
CA PHE A 80 -0.22 10.76 6.03
C PHE A 80 0.24 11.71 7.13
N TRP A 81 0.08 13.01 6.93
CA TRP A 81 0.56 14.03 7.87
C TRP A 81 -0.16 13.97 9.22
N GLY A 82 -1.47 13.70 9.21
CA GLY A 82 -2.27 13.54 10.42
C GLY A 82 -1.82 12.32 11.25
N ILE A 83 -1.69 11.16 10.60
CA ILE A 83 -1.24 9.93 11.30
C ILE A 83 0.20 10.11 11.79
N TRP A 84 1.10 10.68 10.99
CA TRP A 84 2.49 10.91 11.42
C TRP A 84 2.56 11.91 12.57
N GLY A 85 1.82 13.01 12.51
CA GLY A 85 1.73 13.99 13.59
C GLY A 85 1.22 13.38 14.88
N ILE A 86 0.08 12.68 14.84
CA ILE A 86 -0.52 12.01 16.02
C ILE A 86 0.39 10.90 16.56
N SER A 87 1.06 10.15 15.68
CA SER A 87 1.94 9.05 16.11
C SER A 87 3.10 9.50 16.98
N LYS A 88 3.55 10.76 16.86
CA LYS A 88 4.63 11.32 17.71
C LYS A 88 4.24 11.39 19.18
N PHE A 89 2.96 11.47 19.47
CA PHE A 89 2.41 11.51 20.83
C PHE A 89 1.83 10.16 21.25
N ALA A 90 1.18 9.45 20.35
CA ALA A 90 0.47 8.21 20.65
C ALA A 90 1.38 6.97 20.65
N VAL A 91 2.43 6.94 19.81
CA VAL A 91 3.35 5.81 19.69
C VAL A 91 4.63 6.15 20.47
N LYS A 92 4.72 5.59 21.68
CA LYS A 92 5.85 5.84 22.59
C LYS A 92 7.16 5.22 22.11
N ASP A 93 7.08 4.08 21.46
CA ASP A 93 8.24 3.38 20.90
C ASP A 93 8.61 3.95 19.53
N ASP A 94 9.67 4.71 19.50
CA ASP A 94 10.17 5.35 18.28
C ASP A 94 10.61 4.34 17.22
N SER A 95 11.00 3.12 17.63
CA SER A 95 11.51 2.10 16.71
C SER A 95 10.43 1.56 15.76
N ILE A 96 9.18 1.59 16.18
CA ILE A 96 8.04 1.10 15.38
C ILE A 96 7.30 2.21 14.64
N ARG A 97 7.60 3.49 14.91
CA ARG A 97 6.78 4.62 14.42
C ARG A 97 6.73 4.71 12.90
N GLY A 98 7.86 4.56 12.21
CA GLY A 98 7.90 4.59 10.74
C GLY A 98 7.03 3.50 10.13
N ALA A 99 7.17 2.27 10.61
CA ALA A 99 6.37 1.12 10.20
C ALA A 99 4.87 1.32 10.52
N PHE A 100 4.55 1.85 11.71
CA PHE A 100 3.18 2.14 12.13
C PHE A 100 2.51 3.15 11.20
N VAL A 101 3.16 4.29 10.96
CA VAL A 101 2.61 5.35 10.10
C VAL A 101 2.42 4.81 8.68
N GLN A 102 3.45 4.19 8.09
CA GLN A 102 3.38 3.64 6.75
C GLN A 102 2.23 2.65 6.60
N SER A 103 2.12 1.71 7.53
CA SER A 103 1.10 0.65 7.47
C SER A 103 -0.31 1.16 7.72
N SER A 104 -0.46 2.26 8.48
CA SER A 104 -1.75 2.84 8.80
C SER A 104 -2.35 3.66 7.67
N PHE A 105 -1.54 4.35 6.83
CA PHE A 105 -2.10 5.21 5.78
C PHE A 105 -2.13 4.56 4.39
N ARG A 106 -1.19 3.67 4.11
CA ARG A 106 -0.98 3.13 2.76
C ARG A 106 -1.93 1.98 2.42
N SER A 107 -2.53 2.03 1.24
CA SER A 107 -3.50 1.05 0.73
C SER A 107 -2.93 0.20 -0.40
N SER A 108 -3.50 -0.99 -0.58
CA SER A 108 -3.33 -1.85 -1.76
C SER A 108 -4.25 -1.41 -2.92
N ALA A 109 -4.34 -0.09 -3.15
CA ALA A 109 -5.31 0.51 -4.06
C ALA A 109 -5.13 0.06 -5.52
N ALA A 110 -3.88 -0.07 -6.01
CA ALA A 110 -3.62 -0.47 -7.39
C ALA A 110 -4.05 -1.93 -7.66
N VAL A 111 -3.75 -2.86 -6.74
CA VAL A 111 -4.03 -4.29 -6.95
C VAL A 111 -5.49 -4.62 -6.67
N MET A 112 -5.99 -4.22 -5.50
CA MET A 112 -7.35 -4.55 -5.08
C MET A 112 -8.38 -3.59 -5.67
N GLY A 113 -8.02 -2.31 -5.87
CA GLY A 113 -8.93 -1.30 -6.37
C GLY A 113 -9.51 -1.65 -7.73
N MET A 114 -8.66 -2.04 -8.67
CA MET A 114 -9.10 -2.45 -10.01
C MET A 114 -9.99 -3.70 -9.95
N ALA A 115 -9.66 -4.69 -9.10
CA ALA A 115 -10.47 -5.90 -8.96
C ALA A 115 -11.88 -5.59 -8.44
N PHE A 116 -12.01 -4.75 -7.40
CA PHE A 116 -13.30 -4.36 -6.84
C PHE A 116 -14.12 -3.51 -7.81
N ILE A 117 -13.51 -2.50 -8.44
CA ILE A 117 -14.20 -1.63 -9.39
C ILE A 117 -14.69 -2.44 -10.60
N ASN A 118 -13.85 -3.31 -11.16
CA ASN A 118 -14.22 -4.15 -12.29
C ASN A 118 -15.32 -5.17 -11.93
N ASN A 119 -15.34 -5.68 -10.70
CA ASN A 119 -16.39 -6.58 -10.26
C ASN A 119 -17.76 -5.91 -10.13
N ILE A 120 -17.79 -4.66 -9.66
CA ILE A 120 -19.05 -3.92 -9.41
C ILE A 120 -19.57 -3.28 -10.69
N TYR A 121 -18.69 -2.74 -11.52
CA TYR A 121 -19.06 -1.90 -12.68
C TYR A 121 -18.63 -2.48 -14.05
N GLY A 122 -17.94 -3.64 -14.07
CA GLY A 122 -17.40 -4.26 -15.29
C GLY A 122 -16.12 -3.62 -15.77
N SER A 123 -16.10 -2.32 -16.00
CA SER A 123 -14.91 -1.52 -16.32
C SER A 123 -15.10 -0.09 -15.88
N SER A 124 -14.03 0.59 -15.47
CA SER A 124 -14.11 1.97 -15.01
C SER A 124 -12.80 2.72 -15.21
N ALA A 125 -12.92 3.98 -15.62
CA ALA A 125 -11.79 4.91 -15.67
C ALA A 125 -11.40 5.43 -14.27
N MET A 126 -12.25 5.27 -13.26
CA MET A 126 -12.02 5.84 -11.92
C MET A 126 -10.92 5.12 -11.15
N GLY A 127 -10.72 3.83 -11.39
CA GLY A 127 -9.59 3.08 -10.82
C GLY A 127 -8.23 3.65 -11.22
N PRO A 128 -7.90 3.77 -12.51
CA PRO A 128 -6.69 4.44 -12.98
C PRO A 128 -6.53 5.87 -12.45
N LEU A 129 -7.59 6.68 -12.43
CA LEU A 129 -7.52 8.05 -11.90
C LEU A 129 -7.22 8.09 -10.38
N MET A 130 -7.80 7.19 -9.60
CA MET A 130 -7.47 7.02 -8.19
C MET A 130 -5.99 6.63 -8.02
N ILE A 131 -5.46 5.75 -8.85
CA ILE A 131 -4.05 5.34 -8.83
C ILE A 131 -3.16 6.56 -9.04
N VAL A 132 -3.44 7.41 -10.04
CA VAL A 132 -2.68 8.64 -10.29
C VAL A 132 -2.72 9.60 -9.11
N GLY A 133 -3.90 9.78 -8.49
CA GLY A 133 -4.06 10.69 -7.36
C GLY A 133 -3.42 10.23 -6.05
N ALA A 134 -3.37 8.92 -5.80
CA ALA A 134 -2.99 8.40 -4.49
C ALA A 134 -1.65 7.64 -4.49
N VAL A 135 -1.40 6.75 -5.47
CA VAL A 135 -0.28 5.79 -5.41
C VAL A 135 1.10 6.44 -5.46
N PRO A 136 1.37 7.48 -6.29
CA PRO A 136 2.64 8.20 -6.23
C PRO A 136 2.90 8.78 -4.84
N LEU A 137 1.88 9.41 -4.24
CA LEU A 137 1.98 10.00 -2.91
C LEU A 137 2.19 8.94 -1.82
N TYR A 138 1.51 7.79 -1.89
CA TYR A 138 1.74 6.68 -0.98
C TYR A 138 3.19 6.23 -0.95
N ASN A 139 3.84 6.15 -2.11
CA ASN A 139 5.23 5.71 -2.19
C ASN A 139 6.19 6.80 -1.74
N VAL A 140 6.00 8.05 -2.18
CA VAL A 140 6.83 9.20 -1.75
C VAL A 140 6.75 9.38 -0.23
N TYR A 141 5.56 9.41 0.34
CA TYR A 141 5.36 9.56 1.77
C TYR A 141 5.90 8.37 2.57
N SER A 142 5.80 7.15 2.03
CA SER A 142 6.43 5.97 2.66
C SER A 142 7.94 6.12 2.73
N VAL A 143 8.60 6.54 1.63
CA VAL A 143 10.04 6.75 1.62
C VAL A 143 10.42 7.86 2.61
N ILE A 144 9.65 8.96 2.66
CA ILE A 144 9.87 10.05 3.60
C ILE A 144 9.81 9.54 5.05
N VAL A 145 8.70 8.95 5.47
CA VAL A 145 8.54 8.54 6.87
C VAL A 145 9.55 7.46 7.27
N LEU A 146 9.79 6.48 6.41
CA LEU A 146 10.76 5.42 6.70
C LEU A 146 12.20 5.93 6.76
N THR A 147 12.53 6.97 6.00
CA THR A 147 13.86 7.60 6.07
C THR A 147 14.02 8.40 7.35
N PHE A 148 13.01 9.22 7.73
CA PHE A 148 13.10 10.07 8.91
C PHE A 148 12.92 9.32 10.23
N GLU A 149 12.24 8.17 10.22
CA GLU A 149 12.02 7.33 11.39
C GLU A 149 13.01 6.15 11.46
N ALA A 150 13.91 5.98 10.47
CA ALA A 150 14.96 4.96 10.50
C ALA A 150 15.88 5.16 11.72
N GLN A 151 16.23 4.05 12.38
CA GLN A 151 17.19 4.04 13.47
C GLN A 151 18.56 3.55 12.98
N ASP A 152 19.63 4.05 13.58
CA ASP A 152 20.95 3.50 13.39
C ASP A 152 21.12 2.16 14.16
N GLU A 153 22.30 1.53 14.02
CA GLU A 153 22.62 0.27 14.72
C GLU A 153 22.65 0.42 16.24
N GLN A 154 22.67 1.65 16.75
CA GLN A 154 22.67 1.98 18.17
C GLN A 154 21.28 2.41 18.69
N GLY A 155 20.23 2.32 17.83
CA GLY A 155 18.87 2.73 18.18
C GLY A 155 18.68 4.25 18.29
N LYS A 156 19.63 5.06 17.82
CA LYS A 156 19.55 6.52 17.86
C LYS A 156 19.08 7.06 16.52
N ARG A 157 18.21 8.07 16.56
CA ARG A 157 17.86 8.87 15.40
C ARG A 157 18.98 9.88 15.12
N ASP A 158 19.50 9.82 13.93
CA ASP A 158 20.51 10.81 13.50
C ASP A 158 19.80 12.11 13.08
N LYS A 159 19.56 12.97 14.07
CA LYS A 159 18.89 14.27 13.86
C LYS A 159 19.71 15.26 13.01
N GLY A 160 21.00 14.97 12.78
CA GLY A 160 21.92 15.87 12.07
C GLY A 160 21.96 15.70 10.56
N LYS A 161 21.28 14.69 9.99
CA LYS A 161 21.48 14.29 8.58
C LYS A 161 20.24 14.52 7.69
N ILE A 162 19.53 15.63 7.85
CA ILE A 162 18.45 16.01 6.92
C ILE A 162 18.95 15.96 5.47
N LYS A 163 20.14 16.50 5.21
CA LYS A 163 20.78 16.47 3.89
C LYS A 163 21.02 15.04 3.41
N GLN A 164 21.49 14.15 4.28
CA GLN A 164 21.69 12.74 3.95
C GLN A 164 20.36 12.02 3.71
N ALA A 165 19.34 12.34 4.50
CA ALA A 165 17.98 11.81 4.31
C ALA A 165 17.43 12.23 2.95
N LEU A 166 17.56 13.50 2.56
CA LEU A 166 17.14 13.99 1.25
C LEU A 166 17.91 13.31 0.11
N VAL A 167 19.23 13.12 0.24
CA VAL A 167 20.01 12.37 -0.76
C VAL A 167 19.54 10.91 -0.86
N ASN A 168 19.24 10.27 0.26
CA ASN A 168 18.72 8.89 0.27
C ASN A 168 17.33 8.79 -0.37
N ILE A 169 16.49 9.81 -0.20
CA ILE A 169 15.18 9.88 -0.87
C ILE A 169 15.36 9.97 -2.39
N VAL A 170 16.20 10.89 -2.86
CA VAL A 170 16.45 11.11 -4.30
C VAL A 170 17.11 9.88 -4.95
N LYS A 171 17.95 9.14 -4.23
CA LYS A 171 18.61 7.92 -4.73
C LYS A 171 17.78 6.65 -4.52
N ASN A 172 16.53 6.78 -4.10
CA ASN A 172 15.67 5.63 -3.83
C ASN A 172 15.08 5.10 -5.15
N PRO A 173 15.31 3.82 -5.52
CA PRO A 173 14.84 3.26 -6.79
C PRO A 173 13.31 3.32 -6.95
N ILE A 174 12.57 3.41 -5.85
CA ILE A 174 11.12 3.59 -5.85
C ILE A 174 10.76 5.00 -6.36
N ILE A 175 11.46 6.03 -5.89
CA ILE A 175 11.24 7.42 -6.33
C ILE A 175 11.60 7.57 -7.80
N ASP A 176 12.73 7.00 -8.23
CA ASP A 176 13.17 7.03 -9.62
C ASP A 176 12.15 6.38 -10.54
N SER A 177 11.61 5.21 -10.16
CA SER A 177 10.61 4.50 -10.95
C SER A 177 9.28 5.24 -11.07
N ILE A 178 8.84 5.92 -9.99
CA ILE A 178 7.63 6.75 -10.00
C ILE A 178 7.82 7.94 -10.93
N PHE A 179 8.96 8.62 -10.83
CA PHE A 179 9.28 9.78 -11.68
C PHE A 179 9.32 9.41 -13.15
N LEU A 180 10.02 8.32 -13.51
CA LEU A 180 10.07 7.81 -14.88
C LEU A 180 8.67 7.38 -15.37
N GLY A 181 7.88 6.71 -14.54
CA GLY A 181 6.51 6.32 -14.87
C GLY A 181 5.61 7.52 -15.16
N LEU A 182 5.72 8.59 -14.36
CA LEU A 182 4.98 9.83 -14.58
C LEU A 182 5.37 10.52 -15.88
N ILE A 183 6.67 10.58 -16.20
CA ILE A 183 7.14 11.14 -17.48
C ILE A 183 6.53 10.37 -18.66
N VAL A 184 6.61 9.04 -18.64
CA VAL A 184 6.06 8.18 -19.69
C VAL A 184 4.55 8.38 -19.86
N SER A 185 3.81 8.42 -18.75
CA SER A 185 2.36 8.63 -18.74
C SER A 185 1.96 10.01 -19.27
N LEU A 186 2.67 11.08 -18.85
CA LEU A 186 2.39 12.45 -19.29
C LEU A 186 2.73 12.69 -20.76
N LEU A 187 3.81 12.08 -21.25
CA LEU A 187 4.23 12.18 -22.64
C LEU A 187 3.46 11.23 -23.59
N GLY A 188 2.62 10.34 -23.05
CA GLY A 188 1.89 9.35 -23.83
C GLY A 188 2.80 8.37 -24.59
N ILE A 189 3.95 8.02 -24.01
CA ILE A 189 4.92 7.15 -24.68
C ILE A 189 4.41 5.72 -24.67
N HIS A 190 4.24 5.13 -25.86
CA HIS A 190 3.88 3.74 -26.04
C HIS A 190 5.11 2.90 -26.36
N PHE A 191 5.41 1.94 -25.50
CA PHE A 191 6.52 1.01 -25.73
C PHE A 191 6.12 -0.11 -26.71
N PRO A 192 7.08 -0.64 -27.48
CA PRO A 192 6.87 -1.86 -28.26
C PRO A 192 6.39 -3.03 -27.38
N THR A 193 5.63 -3.95 -27.96
CA THR A 193 5.04 -5.10 -27.26
C THR A 193 6.07 -5.92 -26.47
N ILE A 194 7.28 -6.09 -27.02
CA ILE A 194 8.37 -6.82 -26.36
C ILE A 194 8.76 -6.13 -25.05
N VAL A 195 8.96 -4.81 -25.07
CA VAL A 195 9.33 -4.03 -23.89
C VAL A 195 8.23 -4.09 -22.85
N ASN A 196 6.96 -3.88 -23.24
CA ASN A 196 5.82 -3.96 -22.34
C ASN A 196 5.67 -5.35 -21.68
N LYS A 197 5.82 -6.42 -22.45
CA LYS A 197 5.79 -7.79 -21.94
C LYS A 197 6.93 -8.04 -20.94
N THR A 198 8.14 -7.56 -21.22
CA THR A 198 9.29 -7.70 -20.32
C THR A 198 9.07 -6.96 -19.00
N ILE A 199 8.67 -5.68 -19.08
CA ILE A 199 8.34 -4.88 -17.89
C ILE A 199 7.26 -5.57 -17.07
N ASN A 200 6.19 -6.04 -17.70
CA ASN A 200 5.09 -6.69 -17.03
C ASN A 200 5.51 -8.02 -16.35
N SER A 201 6.33 -8.83 -17.00
CA SER A 201 6.84 -10.09 -16.43
C SER A 201 7.66 -9.87 -15.16
N VAL A 202 8.53 -8.85 -15.15
CA VAL A 202 9.30 -8.50 -13.93
C VAL A 202 8.40 -7.89 -12.86
N ALA A 203 7.50 -6.99 -13.24
CA ALA A 203 6.57 -6.32 -12.33
C ALA A 203 5.62 -7.29 -11.61
N GLN A 204 5.15 -8.33 -12.31
CA GLN A 204 4.25 -9.35 -11.74
C GLN A 204 4.88 -10.15 -10.59
N LEU A 205 6.20 -10.25 -10.53
CA LEU A 205 6.89 -10.93 -9.42
C LEU A 205 6.80 -10.17 -8.09
N ALA A 206 6.58 -8.85 -8.13
CA ALA A 206 6.68 -8.00 -6.95
C ALA A 206 5.75 -8.44 -5.80
N THR A 207 4.46 -8.58 -6.07
CA THR A 207 3.47 -8.91 -5.04
C THR A 207 3.57 -10.36 -4.56
N PRO A 208 3.61 -11.40 -5.42
CA PRO A 208 3.75 -12.78 -4.97
C PRO A 208 5.04 -13.01 -4.16
N LEU A 209 6.16 -12.46 -4.62
CA LEU A 209 7.43 -12.58 -3.91
C LEU A 209 7.38 -11.88 -2.55
N ALA A 210 6.78 -10.69 -2.46
CA ALA A 210 6.59 -9.98 -1.20
C ALA A 210 5.77 -10.81 -0.20
N LEU A 211 4.68 -11.43 -0.64
CA LEU A 211 3.82 -12.25 0.22
C LEU A 211 4.54 -13.49 0.76
N ILE A 212 5.30 -14.18 -0.10
CA ILE A 212 6.14 -15.32 0.32
C ILE A 212 7.18 -14.87 1.35
N VAL A 213 7.87 -13.76 1.10
CA VAL A 213 8.89 -13.19 2.00
C VAL A 213 8.27 -12.74 3.34
N ILE A 214 7.07 -12.14 3.32
CA ILE A 214 6.33 -11.80 4.55
C ILE A 214 6.01 -13.06 5.35
N GLY A 215 5.50 -14.10 4.70
CA GLY A 215 5.16 -15.35 5.34
C GLY A 215 6.40 -16.05 5.92
N ALA A 216 7.45 -16.19 5.12
CA ALA A 216 8.71 -16.83 5.55
C ALA A 216 9.41 -16.06 6.69
N GLY A 217 9.35 -14.73 6.68
CA GLY A 217 9.90 -13.89 7.74
C GLY A 217 8.93 -13.58 8.89
N PHE A 218 7.77 -14.26 8.98
CA PHE A 218 6.76 -13.98 10.00
C PHE A 218 7.13 -14.64 11.33
N GLU A 219 7.41 -13.80 12.33
CA GLU A 219 7.75 -14.21 13.69
C GLU A 219 6.53 -14.05 14.61
N GLY A 220 5.68 -15.07 14.70
CA GLY A 220 4.41 -15.01 15.44
C GLY A 220 4.55 -14.58 16.89
N HIS A 221 5.59 -15.02 17.60
CA HIS A 221 5.85 -14.62 18.99
C HIS A 221 6.11 -13.11 19.12
N LYS A 222 6.94 -12.55 18.21
CA LYS A 222 7.21 -11.09 18.20
C LYS A 222 5.99 -10.29 17.72
N ALA A 223 5.16 -10.88 16.86
CA ALA A 223 3.90 -10.27 16.39
C ALA A 223 2.89 -10.10 17.54
N ILE A 224 2.79 -11.09 18.43
CA ILE A 224 1.92 -11.00 19.62
C ILE A 224 2.33 -9.85 20.53
N ALA A 225 3.63 -9.61 20.72
CA ALA A 225 4.12 -8.49 21.51
C ALA A 225 3.72 -7.12 20.92
N LYS A 226 3.43 -7.06 19.62
CA LYS A 226 3.03 -5.85 18.90
C LYS A 226 1.53 -5.79 18.55
N ILE A 227 0.71 -6.61 19.22
CA ILE A 227 -0.73 -6.70 18.92
C ILE A 227 -1.45 -5.35 19.07
N LYS A 228 -1.13 -4.56 20.09
CA LYS A 228 -1.75 -3.25 20.33
C LYS A 228 -1.51 -2.27 19.19
N PRO A 229 -0.26 -1.95 18.78
CA PRO A 229 -0.04 -1.08 17.64
C PRO A 229 -0.57 -1.68 16.33
N THR A 230 -0.58 -3.01 16.17
CA THR A 230 -1.20 -3.68 15.02
C THR A 230 -2.70 -3.40 14.94
N CYS A 231 -3.43 -3.58 16.04
CA CYS A 231 -4.87 -3.31 16.09
C CYS A 231 -5.20 -1.84 15.82
N TRP A 232 -4.42 -0.90 16.37
CA TRP A 232 -4.61 0.51 16.11
C TRP A 232 -4.35 0.88 14.65
N ALA A 233 -3.25 0.38 14.06
CA ALA A 233 -2.95 0.61 12.65
C ALA A 233 -4.05 0.03 11.74
N ALA A 234 -4.54 -1.19 12.03
CA ALA A 234 -5.64 -1.81 11.30
C ALA A 234 -6.96 -1.03 11.46
N ALA A 235 -7.29 -0.57 12.67
CA ALA A 235 -8.48 0.24 12.93
C ALA A 235 -8.42 1.60 12.19
N ILE A 236 -7.28 2.27 12.23
CA ILE A 236 -7.07 3.51 11.47
C ILE A 236 -7.31 3.25 9.98
N LYS A 237 -6.73 2.18 9.45
CA LYS A 237 -6.77 1.85 8.03
C LYS A 237 -8.16 1.43 7.55
N LEU A 238 -8.80 0.52 8.25
CA LEU A 238 -10.03 -0.13 7.78
C LEU A 238 -11.31 0.58 8.21
N VAL A 239 -11.23 1.39 9.28
CA VAL A 239 -12.41 2.00 9.89
C VAL A 239 -12.30 3.52 9.98
N ILE A 240 -11.25 4.06 10.60
CA ILE A 240 -11.20 5.50 10.91
C ILE A 240 -11.07 6.35 9.65
N GLN A 241 -10.18 5.99 8.72
CA GLN A 241 -10.05 6.74 7.47
C GLN A 241 -11.34 6.77 6.66
N PRO A 242 -12.00 5.64 6.33
CA PRO A 242 -13.25 5.69 5.59
C PRO A 242 -14.37 6.38 6.37
N LEU A 243 -14.43 6.22 7.70
CA LEU A 243 -15.42 6.89 8.54
C LEU A 243 -15.35 8.41 8.46
N ILE A 244 -14.16 8.97 8.34
CA ILE A 244 -13.95 10.43 8.26
C ILE A 244 -14.17 10.91 6.81
N PHE A 245 -13.56 10.25 5.84
CA PHE A 245 -13.45 10.80 4.48
C PHE A 245 -14.54 10.35 3.52
N LEU A 246 -15.27 9.25 3.75
CA LEU A 246 -16.42 8.88 2.90
C LEU A 246 -17.58 9.89 3.04
N PRO A 247 -17.98 10.32 4.25
CA PRO A 247 -19.01 11.37 4.38
C PRO A 247 -18.59 12.69 3.69
N VAL A 248 -17.32 13.07 3.78
CA VAL A 248 -16.79 14.25 3.08
C VAL A 248 -16.89 14.08 1.56
N ALA A 249 -16.54 12.87 1.05
CA ALA A 249 -16.68 12.55 -0.37
C ALA A 249 -18.13 12.66 -0.83
N ALA A 250 -19.07 12.07 -0.09
CA ALA A 250 -20.50 12.13 -0.38
C ALA A 250 -21.01 13.58 -0.37
N TYR A 251 -20.63 14.39 0.62
CA TYR A 251 -20.97 15.81 0.69
C TYR A 251 -20.43 16.60 -0.50
N MET A 252 -19.25 16.26 -1.01
CA MET A 252 -18.68 16.87 -2.21
C MET A 252 -19.34 16.40 -3.52
N GLY A 253 -20.34 15.50 -3.45
CA GLY A 253 -21.10 15.00 -4.58
C GLY A 253 -20.47 13.82 -5.31
N PHE A 254 -19.51 13.12 -4.70
CA PHE A 254 -19.00 11.88 -5.27
C PHE A 254 -19.98 10.72 -5.01
N SER A 255 -20.32 9.97 -6.06
CA SER A 255 -21.22 8.82 -6.03
C SER A 255 -20.78 7.76 -7.07
N GLY A 256 -21.45 6.60 -7.08
CA GLY A 256 -21.19 5.53 -8.05
C GLY A 256 -19.73 5.06 -8.01
N GLU A 257 -19.11 4.98 -9.20
CA GLU A 257 -17.73 4.49 -9.36
C GLU A 257 -16.71 5.31 -8.56
N LYS A 258 -16.90 6.64 -8.45
CA LYS A 258 -15.98 7.53 -7.75
C LYS A 258 -15.92 7.23 -6.26
N ILE A 259 -17.07 7.06 -5.60
CA ILE A 259 -17.09 6.79 -4.16
C ILE A 259 -16.58 5.39 -3.83
N ILE A 260 -16.79 4.41 -4.72
CA ILE A 260 -16.19 3.08 -4.58
C ILE A 260 -14.67 3.16 -4.72
N ALA A 261 -14.14 3.89 -5.70
CA ALA A 261 -12.70 4.07 -5.83
C ALA A 261 -12.10 4.75 -4.59
N ILE A 262 -12.78 5.78 -4.03
CA ILE A 262 -12.38 6.43 -2.77
C ILE A 262 -12.45 5.44 -1.60
N LEU A 263 -13.51 4.63 -1.48
CA LEU A 263 -13.61 3.59 -0.45
C LEU A 263 -12.42 2.64 -0.50
N ILE A 264 -12.09 2.12 -1.69
CA ILE A 264 -10.95 1.21 -1.85
C ILE A 264 -9.63 1.90 -1.53
N MET A 265 -9.46 3.14 -1.95
CA MET A 265 -8.29 3.96 -1.58
C MET A 265 -8.12 4.06 -0.06
N LEU A 266 -9.20 4.23 0.68
CA LEU A 266 -9.20 4.42 2.13
C LEU A 266 -9.15 3.11 2.91
N ALA A 267 -9.95 2.11 2.54
CA ALA A 267 -10.27 0.92 3.33
C ALA A 267 -9.69 -0.40 2.80
N SER A 268 -8.95 -0.41 1.67
CA SER A 268 -8.27 -1.63 1.26
C SER A 268 -7.11 -1.97 2.20
N PRO A 269 -6.73 -3.26 2.32
CA PRO A 269 -5.65 -3.69 3.19
C PRO A 269 -4.34 -2.95 2.94
N THR A 270 -3.48 -2.95 3.93
CA THR A 270 -2.10 -2.48 3.79
C THR A 270 -1.36 -3.32 2.74
N THR A 271 -0.69 -2.66 1.80
CA THR A 271 -0.02 -3.35 0.69
C THR A 271 1.22 -4.12 1.14
N PRO A 272 1.49 -5.32 0.58
CA PRO A 272 2.70 -6.11 0.87
C PRO A 272 4.02 -5.35 0.66
N SER A 273 4.05 -4.40 -0.27
CA SER A 273 5.24 -3.55 -0.50
C SER A 273 5.65 -2.73 0.73
N CYS A 274 4.75 -2.49 1.70
CA CYS A 274 5.09 -1.83 2.97
C CYS A 274 6.15 -2.62 3.74
N TYR A 275 6.03 -3.95 3.81
CA TYR A 275 7.00 -4.81 4.48
C TYR A 275 8.37 -4.73 3.80
N ILE A 276 8.40 -4.84 2.48
CA ILE A 276 9.63 -4.79 1.69
C ILE A 276 10.36 -3.47 1.92
N MET A 277 9.63 -2.35 1.89
CA MET A 277 10.19 -1.02 2.14
C MET A 277 10.67 -0.87 3.59
N ALA A 278 9.83 -1.21 4.57
CA ALA A 278 10.17 -1.09 5.99
C ALA A 278 11.46 -1.86 6.31
N LYS A 279 11.54 -3.14 5.91
CA LYS A 279 12.72 -3.98 6.16
C LYS A 279 13.96 -3.46 5.43
N SER A 280 13.84 -3.03 4.17
CA SER A 280 14.95 -2.50 3.38
C SER A 280 15.45 -1.14 3.88
N MET A 281 14.58 -0.35 4.52
CA MET A 281 14.89 0.98 5.04
C MET A 281 15.09 1.01 6.57
N LYS A 282 15.48 -0.13 7.17
CA LYS A 282 15.80 -0.29 8.60
C LYS A 282 14.68 0.14 9.55
N ASN A 283 13.43 -0.19 9.19
CA ASN A 283 12.25 -0.02 10.03
C ASN A 283 11.68 -1.38 10.44
N ASP A 284 10.66 -1.38 11.30
CA ASP A 284 10.10 -2.58 11.91
C ASP A 284 9.29 -3.43 10.91
N GLY A 285 9.90 -4.48 10.38
CA GLY A 285 9.24 -5.45 9.51
C GLY A 285 8.21 -6.31 10.23
N VAL A 286 8.40 -6.62 11.53
CA VAL A 286 7.47 -7.47 12.30
C VAL A 286 6.12 -6.78 12.46
N LEU A 287 6.11 -5.51 12.87
CA LEU A 287 4.87 -4.72 12.94
C LEU A 287 4.21 -4.62 11.57
N THR A 288 4.98 -4.30 10.54
CA THR A 288 4.43 -4.15 9.19
C THR A 288 3.80 -5.44 8.69
N ALA A 289 4.45 -6.60 8.87
CA ALA A 289 3.91 -7.91 8.53
C ALA A 289 2.60 -8.18 9.29
N SER A 290 2.58 -7.91 10.60
CA SER A 290 1.40 -8.11 11.46
C SER A 290 0.22 -7.25 11.00
N VAL A 291 0.45 -5.98 10.62
CA VAL A 291 -0.60 -5.09 10.12
C VAL A 291 -1.11 -5.57 8.75
N ILE A 292 -0.22 -6.03 7.85
CA ILE A 292 -0.63 -6.59 6.55
C ILE A 292 -1.54 -7.80 6.75
N VAL A 293 -1.15 -8.74 7.61
CA VAL A 293 -1.96 -9.93 7.93
C VAL A 293 -3.31 -9.52 8.51
N ALA A 294 -3.32 -8.68 9.54
CA ALA A 294 -4.55 -8.25 10.20
C ALA A 294 -5.48 -7.49 9.23
N THR A 295 -4.96 -6.53 8.48
CA THR A 295 -5.78 -5.75 7.54
C THR A 295 -6.30 -6.62 6.39
N THR A 296 -5.53 -7.59 5.91
CA THR A 296 -5.98 -8.51 4.85
C THR A 296 -7.12 -9.41 5.34
N LEU A 297 -7.03 -9.96 6.55
CA LEU A 297 -8.07 -10.80 7.14
C LEU A 297 -9.37 -10.02 7.40
N PHE A 298 -9.26 -8.83 7.97
CA PHE A 298 -10.43 -8.04 8.34
C PHE A 298 -11.04 -7.24 7.19
N ALA A 299 -10.30 -7.01 6.09
CA ALA A 299 -10.79 -6.23 4.96
C ALA A 299 -12.05 -6.82 4.31
N ALA A 300 -12.17 -8.16 4.24
CA ALA A 300 -13.36 -8.80 3.69
C ALA A 300 -14.64 -8.35 4.41
N PHE A 301 -14.58 -8.27 5.74
CA PHE A 301 -15.70 -7.83 6.56
C PHE A 301 -15.93 -6.32 6.47
N THR A 302 -14.87 -5.54 6.62
CA THR A 302 -14.97 -4.07 6.64
C THR A 302 -15.37 -3.50 5.30
N LEU A 303 -14.82 -3.99 4.18
CA LEU A 303 -15.22 -3.54 2.85
C LEU A 303 -16.67 -3.91 2.55
N THR A 304 -17.12 -5.13 2.88
CA THR A 304 -18.51 -5.53 2.75
C THR A 304 -19.45 -4.62 3.55
N PHE A 305 -19.06 -4.29 4.79
CA PHE A 305 -19.83 -3.36 5.63
C PHE A 305 -19.91 -1.96 5.02
N TRP A 306 -18.80 -1.41 4.53
CA TRP A 306 -18.79 -0.09 3.89
C TRP A 306 -19.59 -0.06 2.59
N ILE A 307 -19.51 -1.09 1.74
CA ILE A 307 -20.32 -1.21 0.53
C ILE A 307 -21.80 -1.26 0.89
N PHE A 308 -22.16 -2.04 1.91
CA PHE A 308 -23.54 -2.10 2.40
C PHE A 308 -24.04 -0.72 2.86
N LEU A 309 -23.23 0.03 3.63
CA LEU A 309 -23.60 1.40 4.03
C LEU A 309 -23.78 2.33 2.84
N LEU A 310 -22.86 2.32 1.87
CA LEU A 310 -22.95 3.18 0.68
C LEU A 310 -24.21 2.87 -0.13
N ARG A 311 -24.61 1.60 -0.24
CA ARG A 311 -25.88 1.20 -0.87
C ARG A 311 -27.09 1.69 -0.08
N THR A 312 -27.07 1.54 1.24
CA THR A 312 -28.18 1.98 2.11
C THR A 312 -28.42 3.48 2.01
N PHE A 313 -27.35 4.27 1.82
CA PHE A 313 -27.45 5.71 1.62
C PHE A 313 -27.68 6.12 0.15
N GLY A 314 -27.86 5.18 -0.77
CA GLY A 314 -28.13 5.46 -2.18
C GLY A 314 -26.95 6.11 -2.92
N LEU A 315 -25.72 5.91 -2.46
CA LEU A 315 -24.53 6.46 -3.07
C LEU A 315 -23.94 5.58 -4.17
N ILE A 316 -24.38 4.27 -4.19
CA ILE A 316 -24.02 3.26 -5.21
C ILE A 316 -25.20 2.37 -5.49
#